data_7466491f06848201813e67c31605f48d
#
_entry.id   7466491f06848201813e67c31605f48d
#
_cell.length_a   1.000
_cell.length_b   1.000
_cell.length_c   1.000
_cell.angle_alpha   90.00
_cell.angle_beta   90.00
_cell.angle_gamma   90.00
#
_symmetry.space_group_name_H-M   'P 1'
#
loop_
_entity.id
_entity.type
_entity.pdbx_description
1 polymer ?
#
loop_
_entity_poly.entity_id
_entity_poly.type
_entity_poly.pdbx_seq_one_letter_code
_entity_poly.pdbx_strand_id
1 'polypeptide(L)'
;MRVTILYLAAGNSRRFGENKLLYPLDGKAVYRHLLDRLAQIAGRHENWELLVVTQYERILEELAPLVKAGCLQTVFSPDSEKGISYTIRAGIEAAEKQNADACACFVADQPYLKEETAERFLESMERQKAPLGCVFCGGESGNPAWFSKPYFSELKELSGDCGGKKVLKRHWESVIPFRVEAAWELKDLDRKEGL
;
A
#
# COMPACT_ATOMS: atom_id res chain seq x y z
N MET A 1 -3.49 -18.43 -4.87
CA MET A 1 -4.17 -17.14 -5.09
C MET A 1 -3.14 -16.15 -5.60
N ARG A 2 -3.41 -15.38 -6.67
CA ARG A 2 -2.49 -14.33 -7.13
C ARG A 2 -2.79 -13.04 -6.36
N VAL A 3 -1.81 -12.53 -5.64
CA VAL A 3 -1.95 -11.34 -4.79
C VAL A 3 -1.09 -10.20 -5.33
N THR A 4 -1.68 -9.03 -5.53
CA THR A 4 -0.91 -7.81 -5.79
C THR A 4 -0.71 -7.04 -4.49
N ILE A 5 0.56 -6.90 -4.09
CA ILE A 5 0.98 -5.97 -3.04
C ILE A 5 1.01 -4.58 -3.67
N LEU A 6 -0.04 -3.79 -3.41
CA LEU A 6 -0.22 -2.48 -4.00
C LEU A 6 0.38 -1.42 -3.08
N TYR A 7 1.53 -0.86 -3.48
CA TYR A 7 2.24 0.15 -2.73
C TYR A 7 1.88 1.56 -3.22
N LEU A 8 1.16 2.32 -2.40
CA LEU A 8 0.64 3.64 -2.74
C LEU A 8 1.66 4.73 -2.38
N ALA A 9 2.48 5.15 -3.35
CA ALA A 9 3.56 6.11 -3.20
C ALA A 9 3.28 7.42 -3.96
N ALA A 10 2.08 7.98 -3.78
CA ALA A 10 1.61 9.15 -4.53
C ALA A 10 0.96 10.24 -3.65
N GLY A 11 1.22 10.25 -2.35
CA GLY A 11 0.65 11.25 -1.41
C GLY A 11 1.17 12.66 -1.68
N ASN A 12 0.27 13.66 -1.66
CA ASN A 12 0.57 15.07 -2.00
C ASN A 12 1.44 15.82 -1.00
N SER A 13 1.71 15.27 0.18
CA SER A 13 2.59 15.87 1.22
C SER A 13 2.25 17.32 1.61
N ARG A 14 0.98 17.75 1.46
CA ARG A 14 0.55 19.16 1.61
C ARG A 14 0.95 19.82 2.93
N ARG A 15 1.06 19.02 4.02
CA ARG A 15 1.39 19.50 5.38
C ARG A 15 2.90 19.45 5.67
N PHE A 16 3.66 18.77 4.83
CA PHE A 16 5.09 18.53 5.05
C PHE A 16 5.98 19.64 4.46
N GLY A 17 5.44 20.46 3.54
CA GLY A 17 6.15 21.57 2.87
C GLY A 17 7.04 21.15 1.71
N GLU A 18 7.33 19.85 1.58
CA GLU A 18 8.04 19.21 0.45
C GLU A 18 7.51 17.80 0.26
N ASN A 19 8.02 17.05 -0.74
CA ASN A 19 7.62 15.67 -0.94
C ASN A 19 8.15 14.78 0.20
N LYS A 20 7.29 14.45 1.17
CA LYS A 20 7.65 13.65 2.35
C LYS A 20 8.21 12.27 2.00
N LEU A 21 7.78 11.69 0.87
CA LEU A 21 8.21 10.35 0.46
C LEU A 21 9.69 10.33 0.08
N LEU A 22 10.21 11.45 -0.45
CA LEU A 22 11.62 11.63 -0.81
C LEU A 22 12.48 12.19 0.34
N TYR A 23 11.86 12.53 1.47
CA TYR A 23 12.57 13.04 2.63
C TYR A 23 13.51 11.96 3.21
N PRO A 24 14.77 12.32 3.57
CA PRO A 24 15.69 11.38 4.18
C PRO A 24 15.30 11.11 5.64
N LEU A 25 14.98 9.86 5.92
CA LEU A 25 14.79 9.30 7.27
C LEU A 25 15.89 8.25 7.48
N ASP A 26 16.74 8.44 8.51
CA ASP A 26 17.87 7.54 8.78
C ASP A 26 18.73 7.22 7.55
N GLY A 27 19.01 8.25 6.71
CA GLY A 27 19.85 8.12 5.52
C GLY A 27 19.19 7.49 4.29
N LYS A 28 17.90 7.17 4.35
CA LYS A 28 17.12 6.57 3.26
C LYS A 28 15.82 7.33 3.05
N ALA A 29 15.36 7.50 1.81
CA ALA A 29 14.08 8.13 1.51
C ALA A 29 12.92 7.38 2.21
N VAL A 30 11.95 8.10 2.77
CA VAL A 30 10.82 7.54 3.54
C VAL A 30 10.15 6.38 2.80
N TYR A 31 9.84 6.56 1.51
CA TYR A 31 9.16 5.51 0.73
C TYR A 31 9.99 4.22 0.60
N ARG A 32 11.32 4.29 0.70
CA ARG A 32 12.19 3.12 0.54
C ARG A 32 12.16 2.20 1.75
N HIS A 33 11.84 2.70 2.95
CA HIS A 33 11.86 1.88 4.16
C HIS A 33 10.92 0.69 4.08
N LEU A 34 9.65 0.93 3.78
CA LEU A 34 8.67 -0.15 3.66
C LEU A 34 8.76 -0.85 2.31
N LEU A 35 9.05 -0.11 1.23
CA LEU A 35 9.19 -0.69 -0.11
C LEU A 35 10.21 -1.82 -0.16
N ASP A 36 11.41 -1.61 0.41
CA ASP A 36 12.48 -2.61 0.38
C ASP A 36 12.08 -3.89 1.13
N ARG A 37 11.33 -3.78 2.23
CA ARG A 37 10.77 -4.92 2.97
C ARG A 37 9.73 -5.65 2.12
N LEU A 38 8.81 -4.92 1.48
CA LEU A 38 7.78 -5.53 0.62
C LEU A 38 8.39 -6.21 -0.60
N ALA A 39 9.46 -5.68 -1.17
CA ALA A 39 10.19 -6.32 -2.26
C ALA A 39 10.83 -7.64 -1.83
N GLN A 40 11.39 -7.71 -0.62
CA GLN A 40 11.92 -8.96 -0.06
C GLN A 40 10.81 -9.98 0.20
N ILE A 41 9.68 -9.54 0.75
CA ILE A 41 8.49 -10.38 0.97
C ILE A 41 8.01 -10.94 -0.38
N ALA A 42 7.75 -10.09 -1.38
CA ALA A 42 7.28 -10.53 -2.68
C ALA A 42 8.24 -11.53 -3.34
N GLY A 43 9.55 -11.32 -3.20
CA GLY A 43 10.58 -12.24 -3.73
C GLY A 43 10.59 -13.64 -3.10
N ARG A 44 9.94 -13.85 -1.95
CA ARG A 44 9.81 -15.16 -1.29
C ARG A 44 8.54 -15.93 -1.67
N HIS A 45 7.59 -15.27 -2.32
CA HIS A 45 6.27 -15.84 -2.63
C HIS A 45 5.98 -15.77 -4.13
N GLU A 46 5.95 -16.90 -4.82
CA GLU A 46 5.78 -16.99 -6.28
C GLU A 46 4.50 -16.35 -6.81
N ASN A 47 3.45 -16.27 -5.99
CA ASN A 47 2.14 -15.75 -6.37
C ASN A 47 1.87 -14.32 -5.88
N TRP A 48 2.87 -13.65 -5.31
CA TRP A 48 2.75 -12.29 -4.82
C TRP A 48 3.57 -11.34 -5.70
N GLU A 49 2.94 -10.32 -6.23
CA GLU A 49 3.57 -9.32 -7.09
C GLU A 49 3.54 -7.96 -6.42
N LEU A 50 4.67 -7.25 -6.43
CA LEU A 50 4.76 -5.89 -5.89
C LEU A 50 4.54 -4.86 -6.99
N LEU A 51 3.51 -4.02 -6.83
CA LEU A 51 3.14 -2.95 -7.73
C LEU A 51 3.19 -1.60 -7.03
N VAL A 52 4.06 -0.71 -7.47
CA VAL A 52 4.21 0.65 -6.94
C VAL A 52 3.43 1.63 -7.80
N VAL A 53 2.50 2.37 -7.19
CA VAL A 53 1.78 3.45 -7.87
C VAL A 53 2.29 4.79 -7.37
N THR A 54 2.75 5.63 -8.28
CA THR A 54 3.30 6.95 -7.95
C THR A 54 2.94 8.02 -9.00
N GLN A 55 2.87 9.29 -8.57
CA GLN A 55 2.79 10.46 -9.44
C GLN A 55 4.15 11.13 -9.65
N TYR A 56 5.21 10.62 -9.03
CA TYR A 56 6.52 11.24 -9.01
C TYR A 56 7.48 10.55 -9.97
N GLU A 57 7.88 11.22 -11.05
CA GLU A 57 8.84 10.72 -12.04
C GLU A 57 10.15 10.29 -11.38
N ARG A 58 10.65 11.08 -10.41
CA ARG A 58 11.85 10.74 -9.67
C ARG A 58 11.79 9.37 -8.99
N ILE A 59 10.64 8.99 -8.42
CA ILE A 59 10.46 7.64 -7.83
C ILE A 59 10.52 6.57 -8.91
N LEU A 60 9.92 6.81 -10.09
CA LEU A 60 9.99 5.88 -11.22
C LEU A 60 11.44 5.68 -11.69
N GLU A 61 12.21 6.77 -11.83
CA GLU A 61 13.62 6.73 -12.21
C GLU A 61 14.45 5.94 -11.21
N GLU A 62 14.28 6.20 -9.90
CA GLU A 62 14.97 5.50 -8.83
C GLU A 62 14.61 3.99 -8.75
N LEU A 63 13.40 3.61 -9.20
CA LEU A 63 12.93 2.21 -9.19
C LEU A 63 13.22 1.47 -10.51
N ALA A 64 13.62 2.15 -11.58
CA ALA A 64 13.87 1.52 -12.88
C ALA A 64 14.80 0.31 -12.83
N PRO A 65 15.89 0.29 -12.03
CA PRO A 65 16.75 -0.92 -11.90
C PRO A 65 15.99 -2.11 -11.30
N LEU A 66 15.11 -1.90 -10.32
CA LEU A 66 14.33 -2.97 -9.69
C LEU A 66 13.24 -3.50 -10.63
N VAL A 67 12.63 -2.61 -11.43
CA VAL A 67 11.70 -3.00 -12.51
C VAL A 67 12.41 -3.87 -13.53
N LYS A 68 13.59 -3.45 -14.00
CA LYS A 68 14.41 -4.22 -14.97
C LYS A 68 14.84 -5.58 -14.43
N ALA A 69 15.09 -5.68 -13.12
CA ALA A 69 15.40 -6.93 -12.44
C ALA A 69 14.18 -7.83 -12.20
N GLY A 70 12.97 -7.36 -12.48
CA GLY A 70 11.72 -8.09 -12.23
C GLY A 70 11.30 -8.17 -10.76
N CYS A 71 11.90 -7.33 -9.88
CA CYS A 71 11.59 -7.33 -8.45
C CYS A 71 10.26 -6.66 -8.11
N LEU A 72 9.80 -5.73 -8.95
CA LEU A 72 8.57 -5.00 -8.80
C LEU A 72 8.11 -4.41 -10.15
N GLN A 73 6.89 -3.93 -10.18
CA GLN A 73 6.35 -3.16 -11.30
C GLN A 73 5.96 -1.75 -10.83
N THR A 74 5.86 -0.81 -11.76
CA THR A 74 5.48 0.58 -11.46
C THR A 74 4.32 1.03 -12.34
N VAL A 75 3.47 1.87 -11.79
CA VAL A 75 2.40 2.59 -12.51
C VAL A 75 2.55 4.07 -12.26
N PHE A 76 2.69 4.83 -13.34
CA PHE A 76 2.65 6.28 -13.28
C PHE A 76 1.20 6.76 -13.25
N SER A 77 0.83 7.51 -12.22
CA SER A 77 -0.53 8.02 -12.00
C SER A 77 -0.51 9.51 -11.68
N PRO A 78 -0.39 10.38 -12.68
CA PRO A 78 -0.35 11.84 -12.48
C PRO A 78 -1.65 12.36 -11.85
N ASP A 79 -2.79 11.73 -12.14
CA ASP A 79 -4.08 12.10 -11.53
C ASP A 79 -4.15 11.86 -10.01
N SER A 80 -3.16 11.16 -9.42
CA SER A 80 -3.07 10.98 -7.95
C SER A 80 -2.98 12.30 -7.19
N GLU A 81 -2.58 13.39 -7.82
CA GLU A 81 -2.64 14.74 -7.25
C GLU A 81 -4.07 15.16 -6.83
N LYS A 82 -5.09 14.61 -7.48
CA LYS A 82 -6.52 14.87 -7.22
C LYS A 82 -7.07 14.08 -6.01
N GLY A 83 -6.28 13.15 -5.46
CA GLY A 83 -6.62 12.38 -4.26
C GLY A 83 -6.26 10.90 -4.35
N ILE A 84 -6.26 10.23 -3.20
CA ILE A 84 -5.84 8.83 -3.05
C ILE A 84 -6.68 7.85 -3.88
N SER A 85 -7.95 8.18 -4.18
CA SER A 85 -8.82 7.33 -4.99
C SER A 85 -8.27 7.09 -6.40
N TYR A 86 -7.58 8.07 -6.97
CA TYR A 86 -6.93 7.95 -8.28
C TYR A 86 -5.73 7.02 -8.24
N THR A 87 -4.95 7.09 -7.15
CA THR A 87 -3.83 6.14 -6.92
C THR A 87 -4.33 4.71 -6.81
N ILE A 88 -5.40 4.49 -6.02
CA ILE A 88 -6.02 3.17 -5.84
C ILE A 88 -6.57 2.67 -7.17
N ARG A 89 -7.30 3.49 -7.92
CA ARG A 89 -7.87 3.11 -9.21
C ARG A 89 -6.79 2.64 -10.19
N ALA A 90 -5.74 3.44 -10.37
CA ALA A 90 -4.63 3.09 -11.26
C ALA A 90 -3.98 1.75 -10.87
N GLY A 91 -3.80 1.52 -9.57
CA GLY A 91 -3.25 0.26 -9.06
C GLY A 91 -4.17 -0.93 -9.26
N ILE A 92 -5.46 -0.79 -8.98
CA ILE A 92 -6.46 -1.85 -9.18
C ILE A 92 -6.60 -2.21 -10.66
N GLU A 93 -6.64 -1.23 -11.57
CA GLU A 93 -6.69 -1.48 -13.02
C GLU A 93 -5.46 -2.25 -13.53
N ALA A 94 -4.27 -1.96 -12.98
CA ALA A 94 -3.06 -2.70 -13.31
C ALA A 94 -3.10 -4.12 -12.73
N ALA A 95 -3.55 -4.31 -11.50
CA ALA A 95 -3.70 -5.62 -10.87
C ALA A 95 -4.73 -6.50 -11.59
N GLU A 96 -5.84 -5.93 -12.08
CA GLU A 96 -6.83 -6.66 -12.90
C GLU A 96 -6.22 -7.18 -14.20
N LYS A 97 -5.36 -6.38 -14.88
CA LYS A 97 -4.65 -6.81 -16.10
C LYS A 97 -3.71 -7.98 -15.85
N GLN A 98 -3.20 -8.11 -14.62
CA GLN A 98 -2.34 -9.21 -14.18
C GLN A 98 -3.14 -10.40 -13.62
N ASN A 99 -4.48 -10.36 -13.71
CA ASN A 99 -5.38 -11.37 -13.17
C ASN A 99 -5.23 -11.58 -11.65
N ALA A 100 -5.03 -10.52 -10.89
CA ALA A 100 -5.00 -10.59 -9.43
C ALA A 100 -6.35 -11.07 -8.86
N ASP A 101 -6.28 -11.96 -7.87
CA ASP A 101 -7.43 -12.43 -7.10
C ASP A 101 -7.69 -11.51 -5.89
N ALA A 102 -6.64 -10.83 -5.41
CA ALA A 102 -6.71 -9.88 -4.31
C ALA A 102 -5.62 -8.81 -4.42
N CYS A 103 -5.87 -7.65 -3.78
CA CYS A 103 -4.91 -6.58 -3.60
C CYS A 103 -4.75 -6.27 -2.11
N ALA A 104 -3.50 -6.13 -1.66
CA ALA A 104 -3.15 -5.62 -0.35
C ALA A 104 -2.56 -4.21 -0.49
N CYS A 105 -3.29 -3.19 -0.01
CA CYS A 105 -2.88 -1.79 -0.12
C CYS A 105 -2.00 -1.39 1.07
N PHE A 106 -0.76 -1.03 0.79
CA PHE A 106 0.20 -0.45 1.72
C PHE A 106 0.44 1.02 1.37
N VAL A 107 0.64 1.87 2.36
CA VAL A 107 0.91 3.31 2.16
C VAL A 107 2.38 3.63 2.41
N ALA A 108 2.96 4.48 1.57
CA ALA A 108 4.40 4.72 1.55
C ALA A 108 4.91 5.62 2.70
N ASP A 109 4.01 6.17 3.48
CA ASP A 109 4.31 7.03 4.62
C ASP A 109 4.30 6.31 5.98
N GLN A 110 4.27 4.96 5.96
CA GLN A 110 4.44 4.10 7.15
C GLN A 110 5.83 3.42 7.18
N PRO A 111 6.92 4.18 7.40
CA PRO A 111 8.28 3.66 7.32
C PRO A 111 8.62 2.65 8.42
N TYR A 112 7.84 2.61 9.49
CA TYR A 112 8.12 1.79 10.68
C TYR A 112 7.46 0.41 10.66
N LEU A 113 6.55 0.14 9.71
CA LEU A 113 5.88 -1.16 9.62
C LEU A 113 6.93 -2.25 9.38
N LYS A 114 7.01 -3.21 10.30
CA LYS A 114 7.99 -4.29 10.24
C LYS A 114 7.68 -5.25 9.09
N GLU A 115 8.74 -5.85 8.56
CA GLU A 115 8.66 -6.89 7.53
C GLU A 115 7.82 -8.08 8.01
N GLU A 116 8.11 -8.59 9.21
CA GLU A 116 7.37 -9.70 9.81
C GLU A 116 5.87 -9.40 9.96
N THR A 117 5.52 -8.19 10.39
CA THR A 117 4.11 -7.77 10.56
C THR A 117 3.40 -7.71 9.20
N ALA A 118 4.06 -7.16 8.18
CA ALA A 118 3.52 -7.07 6.83
C ALA A 118 3.33 -8.46 6.19
N GLU A 119 4.32 -9.36 6.32
CA GLU A 119 4.25 -10.71 5.78
C GLU A 119 3.16 -11.54 6.46
N ARG A 120 3.10 -11.53 7.79
CA ARG A 120 2.05 -12.22 8.56
C ARG A 120 0.65 -11.71 8.25
N PHE A 121 0.50 -10.40 7.97
CA PHE A 121 -0.77 -9.85 7.51
C PHE A 121 -1.18 -10.48 6.17
N LEU A 122 -0.29 -10.46 5.17
CA LEU A 122 -0.54 -11.03 3.85
C LEU A 122 -0.88 -12.52 3.91
N GLU A 123 -0.07 -13.31 4.60
CA GLU A 123 -0.30 -14.75 4.80
C GLU A 123 -1.64 -15.04 5.50
N SER A 124 -1.97 -14.23 6.51
CA SER A 124 -3.23 -14.38 7.25
C SER A 124 -4.44 -14.14 6.35
N MET A 125 -4.40 -13.08 5.52
CA MET A 125 -5.47 -12.75 4.59
C MET A 125 -5.62 -13.82 3.50
N GLU A 126 -4.51 -14.28 2.92
CA GLU A 126 -4.51 -15.30 1.90
C GLU A 126 -5.02 -16.65 2.44
N ARG A 127 -4.49 -17.11 3.59
CA ARG A 127 -4.89 -18.38 4.22
C ARG A 127 -6.38 -18.42 4.56
N GLN A 128 -6.93 -17.30 5.04
CA GLN A 128 -8.35 -17.17 5.37
C GLN A 128 -9.23 -16.91 4.16
N LYS A 129 -8.64 -16.75 2.97
CA LYS A 129 -9.35 -16.29 1.76
C LYS A 129 -10.22 -15.07 2.05
N ALA A 130 -9.63 -14.11 2.78
CA ALA A 130 -10.34 -12.96 3.31
C ALA A 130 -11.05 -12.19 2.19
N PRO A 131 -12.36 -11.91 2.30
CA PRO A 131 -13.04 -11.03 1.35
C PRO A 131 -12.52 -9.60 1.48
N LEU A 132 -12.40 -9.13 2.71
CA LEU A 132 -11.83 -7.84 3.10
C LEU A 132 -10.97 -8.04 4.36
N GLY A 133 -9.95 -7.20 4.55
CA GLY A 133 -9.12 -7.23 5.75
C GLY A 133 -8.43 -5.91 6.01
N CYS A 134 -8.01 -5.69 7.23
CA CYS A 134 -7.18 -4.53 7.59
C CYS A 134 -6.41 -4.80 8.88
N VAL A 135 -5.35 -4.05 9.11
CA VAL A 135 -4.75 -4.01 10.45
C VAL A 135 -5.68 -3.31 11.42
N PHE A 136 -5.63 -3.77 12.68
CA PHE A 136 -6.44 -3.27 13.77
C PHE A 136 -5.56 -3.08 15.01
N CYS A 137 -5.51 -1.86 15.53
CA CYS A 137 -4.70 -1.52 16.70
C CYS A 137 -5.43 -0.47 17.53
N GLY A 138 -5.45 -0.66 18.85
CA GLY A 138 -6.03 0.32 19.78
C GLY A 138 -7.51 0.66 19.54
N GLY A 139 -8.29 -0.26 18.96
CA GLY A 139 -9.70 0.00 18.64
C GLY A 139 -9.94 0.59 17.25
N GLU A 140 -8.90 0.88 16.48
CA GLU A 140 -9.00 1.51 15.17
C GLU A 140 -8.49 0.63 14.03
N SER A 141 -9.13 0.74 12.86
CA SER A 141 -8.70 0.12 11.61
C SER A 141 -7.72 1.03 10.86
N GLY A 142 -6.68 0.43 10.28
CA GLY A 142 -5.63 1.14 9.56
C GLY A 142 -5.12 0.39 8.31
N ASN A 143 -4.04 0.92 7.74
CA ASN A 143 -3.28 0.25 6.68
C ASN A 143 -2.18 -0.63 7.30
N PRO A 144 -1.83 -1.75 6.61
CA PRO A 144 -2.34 -2.20 5.31
C PRO A 144 -3.79 -2.68 5.34
N ALA A 145 -4.42 -2.63 4.16
CA ALA A 145 -5.78 -3.09 3.93
C ALA A 145 -5.85 -4.06 2.75
N TRP A 146 -6.67 -5.10 2.89
CA TRP A 146 -6.83 -6.18 1.92
C TRP A 146 -8.20 -6.16 1.26
N PHE A 147 -8.24 -6.38 -0.05
CA PHE A 147 -9.45 -6.41 -0.86
C PHE A 147 -9.38 -7.59 -1.84
N SER A 148 -10.33 -8.51 -1.77
CA SER A 148 -10.49 -9.54 -2.80
C SER A 148 -11.15 -8.98 -4.07
N LYS A 149 -10.98 -9.67 -5.19
CA LYS A 149 -11.41 -9.23 -6.52
C LYS A 149 -12.86 -8.73 -6.63
N PRO A 150 -13.87 -9.31 -5.94
CA PRO A 150 -15.24 -8.79 -5.97
C PRO A 150 -15.39 -7.32 -5.57
N TYR A 151 -14.45 -6.77 -4.79
CA TYR A 151 -14.48 -5.37 -4.33
C TYR A 151 -13.69 -4.39 -5.21
N PHE A 152 -13.05 -4.86 -6.28
CA PHE A 152 -12.23 -4.01 -7.15
C PHE A 152 -13.07 -2.95 -7.88
N SER A 153 -14.27 -3.30 -8.34
CA SER A 153 -15.18 -2.32 -8.95
C SER A 153 -15.51 -1.18 -8.01
N GLU A 154 -15.80 -1.49 -6.76
CA GLU A 154 -16.16 -0.48 -5.75
C GLU A 154 -14.96 0.42 -5.37
N LEU A 155 -13.74 -0.14 -5.35
CA LEU A 155 -12.52 0.66 -5.17
C LEU A 155 -12.28 1.63 -6.33
N LYS A 156 -12.61 1.24 -7.57
CA LYS A 156 -12.50 2.10 -8.76
C LYS A 156 -13.54 3.22 -8.80
N GLU A 157 -14.66 3.07 -8.11
CA GLU A 157 -15.73 4.09 -7.99
C GLU A 157 -15.43 5.16 -6.92
N LEU A 158 -14.37 4.97 -6.12
CA LEU A 158 -13.94 5.98 -5.16
C LEU A 158 -13.55 7.29 -5.86
N SER A 159 -13.73 8.42 -5.20
CA SER A 159 -13.42 9.76 -5.72
C SER A 159 -12.74 10.66 -4.69
N GLY A 160 -11.87 11.55 -5.15
CA GLY A 160 -11.15 12.52 -4.32
C GLY A 160 -10.26 11.85 -3.27
N ASP A 161 -10.21 12.40 -2.07
CA ASP A 161 -9.39 11.89 -0.96
C ASP A 161 -10.06 10.71 -0.20
N CYS A 162 -10.96 9.97 -0.87
CA CYS A 162 -11.56 8.77 -0.31
C CYS A 162 -10.69 7.54 -0.59
N GLY A 163 -10.13 6.93 0.46
CA GLY A 163 -9.35 5.69 0.40
C GLY A 163 -10.18 4.43 0.60
N GLY A 164 -9.53 3.27 0.52
CA GLY A 164 -10.14 1.95 0.71
C GLY A 164 -10.89 1.75 2.03
N LYS A 165 -10.56 2.53 3.06
CA LYS A 165 -11.28 2.52 4.35
C LYS A 165 -12.79 2.77 4.19
N LYS A 166 -13.23 3.49 3.14
CA LYS A 166 -14.65 3.70 2.85
C LYS A 166 -15.35 2.40 2.46
N VAL A 167 -14.70 1.56 1.65
CA VAL A 167 -15.19 0.24 1.26
C VAL A 167 -15.22 -0.69 2.48
N LEU A 168 -14.14 -0.73 3.28
CA LEU A 168 -14.10 -1.52 4.52
C LEU A 168 -15.25 -1.15 5.46
N LYS A 169 -15.51 0.14 5.68
CA LYS A 169 -16.62 0.60 6.55
C LYS A 169 -17.99 0.17 6.05
N ARG A 170 -18.20 0.17 4.73
CA ARG A 170 -19.48 -0.24 4.11
C ARG A 170 -19.75 -1.73 4.28
N HIS A 171 -18.70 -2.54 4.29
CA HIS A 171 -18.76 -4.00 4.38
C HIS A 171 -18.09 -4.54 5.65
N TRP A 172 -18.20 -3.81 6.76
CA TRP A 172 -17.45 -4.12 7.99
C TRP A 172 -17.68 -5.54 8.51
N GLU A 173 -18.87 -6.09 8.32
CA GLU A 173 -19.21 -7.47 8.72
C GLU A 173 -18.36 -8.55 7.98
N SER A 174 -17.84 -8.19 6.79
CA SER A 174 -16.98 -9.06 5.99
C SER A 174 -15.49 -8.81 6.20
N VAL A 175 -15.11 -7.84 7.05
CA VAL A 175 -13.72 -7.48 7.30
C VAL A 175 -13.09 -8.42 8.32
N ILE A 176 -11.97 -9.03 7.95
CA ILE A 176 -11.13 -9.80 8.87
C ILE A 176 -10.09 -8.87 9.48
N PRO A 177 -10.15 -8.58 10.79
CA PRO A 177 -9.18 -7.73 11.45
C PRO A 177 -7.89 -8.51 11.73
N PHE A 178 -6.74 -7.94 11.37
CA PHE A 178 -5.42 -8.42 11.77
C PHE A 178 -4.89 -7.54 12.90
N ARG A 179 -4.78 -8.10 14.10
CA ARG A 179 -4.37 -7.34 15.27
C ARG A 179 -2.86 -7.08 15.28
N VAL A 180 -2.49 -5.81 15.45
CA VAL A 180 -1.13 -5.35 15.68
C VAL A 180 -1.06 -4.72 17.06
N GLU A 181 -0.12 -5.20 17.90
CA GLU A 181 0.03 -4.70 19.27
C GLU A 181 0.87 -3.43 19.32
N ALA A 182 1.88 -3.34 18.47
CA ALA A 182 2.83 -2.24 18.42
C ALA A 182 2.30 -1.07 17.57
N ALA A 183 1.52 -0.17 18.18
CA ALA A 183 0.92 0.98 17.48
C ALA A 183 1.94 1.86 16.73
N TRP A 184 3.20 1.92 17.20
CA TRP A 184 4.26 2.69 16.55
C TRP A 184 4.62 2.17 15.15
N GLU A 185 4.42 0.87 14.86
CA GLU A 185 4.63 0.30 13.52
C GLU A 185 3.69 0.90 12.47
N LEU A 186 2.49 1.31 12.90
CA LEU A 186 1.43 1.84 12.03
C LEU A 186 1.45 3.37 11.94
N LYS A 187 2.46 4.02 12.52
CA LYS A 187 2.55 5.47 12.57
C LYS A 187 2.89 6.03 11.19
N ASP A 188 2.03 6.93 10.70
CA ASP A 188 2.29 7.71 9.49
C ASP A 188 3.32 8.82 9.78
N LEU A 189 4.20 9.10 8.82
CA LEU A 189 5.10 10.24 8.89
C LEU A 189 4.37 11.49 8.39
N ASP A 190 3.71 12.23 9.27
CA ASP A 190 2.89 13.39 8.91
C ASP A 190 3.61 14.73 8.99
N ARG A 191 4.64 14.85 9.84
CA ARG A 191 5.38 16.09 10.09
C ARG A 191 6.86 15.81 10.33
N LYS A 192 7.69 16.85 10.11
CA LYS A 192 9.14 16.82 10.40
C LYS A 192 9.46 16.85 11.91
N GLU A 193 8.51 17.21 12.76
CA GLU A 193 8.70 17.34 14.20
C GLU A 193 8.84 15.95 14.85
N GLY A 194 10.05 15.65 15.34
CA GLY A 194 10.38 14.38 16.00
C GLY A 194 11.22 13.41 15.19
N LEU A 195 11.87 13.90 14.11
CA LEU A 195 12.89 13.17 13.34
C LEU A 195 14.29 13.51 13.86
#